data_67b7e04ea0925602cac131a5908bb0ea
#
_entry.id   67b7e04ea0925602cac131a5908bb0ea
#
_cell.length_a   1.000
_cell.length_b   1.000
_cell.length_c   1.000
_cell.angle_alpha   90.00
_cell.angle_beta   90.00
_cell.angle_gamma   90.00
#
_symmetry.space_group_name_H-M   'P 1'
#
loop_
_entity.id
_entity.type
_entity.pdbx_description
1 polymer ?
#
loop_
_entity_poly.entity_id
_entity_poly.type
_entity_poly.pdbx_seq_one_letter_code
_entity_poly.pdbx_strand_id
1 'polypeptide(L)'
;LGLEGVAEAGRIHRVTAVPSTDQESPLTDRAHRGNVSPVVLCILDGWGYRHDDAHNAIRAAETPVMDALWHAYPHTLIQASGADVGLPDDQMGNSEVGHLTIGAGRIIRQELVRITQAVRDGSLNDNPELNALADRLLASGTTLHLIGLCSDGGVHSHIDHLGGLLRWAQARGLKDVCVHVITDGRDTPTQSAPGFVSTVEQQIAAAGVGRISTLCGRYWAMDRDNRWDRTEKAYRLFTEEGEVSPLSPQQVLEEAYA
;
A
#
# COMPACT_ATOMS: atom_id res chain seq x y z
N LEU A 1 20.46 10.74 -10.71
CA LEU A 1 19.64 11.42 -11.73
C LEU A 1 18.28 11.66 -11.09
N GLY A 2 18.04 12.95 -10.72
CA GLY A 2 16.92 13.37 -9.93
C GLY A 2 15.57 13.12 -10.60
N LEU A 3 14.63 12.57 -9.84
CA LEU A 3 13.20 12.45 -10.15
C LEU A 3 12.47 13.75 -9.71
N GLU A 4 13.04 14.91 -9.98
CA GLU A 4 12.35 16.19 -9.84
C GLU A 4 11.71 16.54 -11.18
N GLY A 5 10.41 16.28 -11.33
CA GLY A 5 9.70 16.63 -12.56
C GLY A 5 8.37 15.93 -12.81
N VAL A 6 7.79 15.25 -11.82
CA VAL A 6 6.51 14.52 -12.02
C VAL A 6 5.30 15.24 -11.40
N ALA A 7 5.46 16.45 -10.85
CA ALA A 7 4.45 17.11 -10.03
C ALA A 7 3.57 18.16 -10.75
N GLU A 8 3.52 18.22 -12.08
CA GLU A 8 2.54 19.08 -12.79
C GLU A 8 1.84 18.33 -13.94
N ALA A 9 1.09 17.30 -13.61
CA ALA A 9 0.03 16.82 -14.49
C ALA A 9 -1.18 17.73 -14.30
N GLY A 10 -1.42 18.61 -15.29
CA GLY A 10 -2.48 19.61 -15.29
C GLY A 10 -3.84 19.03 -14.91
N ARG A 11 -4.61 19.79 -14.13
CA ARG A 11 -6.01 19.53 -13.81
C ARG A 11 -6.80 19.32 -15.09
N ILE A 12 -7.22 18.09 -15.34
CA ILE A 12 -8.16 17.77 -16.40
C ILE A 12 -9.57 17.98 -15.83
N HIS A 13 -10.37 18.76 -16.53
CA HIS A 13 -11.73 19.09 -16.12
C HIS A 13 -12.58 17.83 -16.02
N ARG A 14 -13.32 17.74 -14.90
CA ARG A 14 -14.32 16.72 -14.61
C ARG A 14 -15.34 16.66 -15.76
N VAL A 15 -15.40 15.54 -16.45
CA VAL A 15 -16.55 15.24 -17.31
C VAL A 15 -17.73 14.95 -16.39
N THR A 16 -18.78 15.77 -16.48
CA THR A 16 -20.02 15.58 -15.73
C THR A 16 -20.59 14.19 -16.01
N ALA A 17 -20.85 13.46 -14.94
CA ALA A 17 -21.52 12.18 -15.01
C ALA A 17 -22.82 12.28 -15.79
N VAL A 18 -23.04 11.35 -16.71
CA VAL A 18 -24.34 11.09 -17.30
C VAL A 18 -25.30 10.73 -16.16
N PRO A 19 -26.51 11.34 -16.08
CA PRO A 19 -27.44 11.04 -14.99
C PRO A 19 -27.81 9.56 -15.02
N SER A 20 -27.62 8.88 -13.88
CA SER A 20 -28.12 7.54 -13.66
C SER A 20 -29.63 7.58 -13.64
N THR A 21 -30.28 7.11 -14.69
CA THR A 21 -31.66 6.71 -14.60
C THR A 21 -31.67 5.34 -13.92
N ASP A 22 -32.03 5.32 -12.64
CA ASP A 22 -32.42 4.12 -11.94
C ASP A 22 -33.66 3.54 -12.62
N GLN A 23 -33.44 2.58 -13.48
CA GLN A 23 -34.45 1.59 -13.86
C GLN A 23 -33.81 0.22 -13.81
N GLU A 24 -34.12 -0.51 -12.74
CA GLU A 24 -33.92 -1.94 -12.65
C GLU A 24 -34.64 -2.60 -13.84
N SER A 25 -33.86 -3.14 -14.78
CA SER A 25 -34.35 -4.02 -15.81
C SER A 25 -34.17 -5.48 -15.36
N PRO A 26 -35.24 -6.29 -15.32
CA PRO A 26 -35.12 -7.70 -14.96
C PRO A 26 -34.34 -8.45 -16.03
N LEU A 27 -33.34 -9.22 -15.60
CA LEU A 27 -32.53 -10.14 -16.41
C LEU A 27 -33.35 -11.32 -16.94
N THR A 28 -34.42 -11.08 -17.72
CA THR A 28 -35.17 -12.12 -18.44
C THR A 28 -35.67 -11.60 -19.76
N ASP A 29 -34.79 -11.48 -20.74
CA ASP A 29 -35.17 -11.76 -22.13
C ASP A 29 -33.97 -12.18 -22.99
N ARG A 30 -33.80 -13.48 -23.18
CA ARG A 30 -32.77 -14.07 -24.05
C ARG A 30 -33.19 -14.03 -25.56
N ALA A 31 -34.19 -13.25 -25.94
CA ALA A 31 -34.82 -13.36 -27.25
C ALA A 31 -34.40 -12.28 -28.28
N HIS A 32 -33.52 -11.33 -27.97
CA HIS A 32 -33.03 -10.38 -28.95
C HIS A 32 -31.50 -10.43 -29.06
N ARG A 33 -30.96 -11.55 -29.53
CA ARG A 33 -29.62 -11.54 -30.15
C ARG A 33 -29.75 -10.95 -31.56
N GLY A 34 -29.99 -9.64 -31.64
CA GLY A 34 -29.63 -8.90 -32.83
C GLY A 34 -28.13 -9.07 -33.10
N ASN A 35 -27.66 -8.98 -34.32
CA ASN A 35 -26.25 -9.07 -34.71
C ASN A 35 -25.41 -8.12 -33.84
N VAL A 36 -24.90 -8.62 -32.75
CA VAL A 36 -23.98 -7.87 -31.87
C VAL A 36 -22.64 -7.92 -32.58
N SER A 37 -22.21 -6.78 -33.12
CA SER A 37 -20.87 -6.65 -33.68
C SER A 37 -19.84 -6.88 -32.55
N PRO A 38 -18.78 -7.65 -32.81
CA PRO A 38 -17.77 -7.88 -31.78
C PRO A 38 -17.10 -6.55 -31.37
N VAL A 39 -16.88 -6.39 -30.06
CA VAL A 39 -16.12 -5.29 -29.48
C VAL A 39 -14.73 -5.80 -29.13
N VAL A 40 -13.70 -5.10 -29.58
CA VAL A 40 -12.30 -5.41 -29.26
C VAL A 40 -11.78 -4.32 -28.35
N LEU A 41 -11.37 -4.71 -27.13
CA LEU A 41 -10.62 -3.84 -26.22
C LEU A 41 -9.13 -4.15 -26.38
N CYS A 42 -8.37 -3.15 -26.87
CA CYS A 42 -6.92 -3.25 -26.98
C CYS A 42 -6.28 -2.37 -25.90
N ILE A 43 -5.58 -2.99 -24.96
CA ILE A 43 -4.88 -2.29 -23.87
C ILE A 43 -3.40 -2.18 -24.22
N LEU A 44 -2.92 -0.94 -24.34
CA LEU A 44 -1.50 -0.63 -24.53
C LEU A 44 -0.91 -0.29 -23.14
N ASP A 45 -0.47 -1.32 -22.44
CA ASP A 45 0.06 -1.18 -21.08
C ASP A 45 1.32 -0.32 -21.08
N GLY A 46 1.38 0.66 -20.16
CA GLY A 46 2.47 1.64 -20.10
C GLY A 46 2.42 2.76 -21.15
N TRP A 47 1.43 2.77 -22.07
CA TRP A 47 1.25 3.84 -23.05
C TRP A 47 0.53 5.03 -22.42
N GLY A 48 1.32 5.93 -21.77
CA GLY A 48 0.80 7.12 -21.12
C GLY A 48 0.75 8.35 -22.04
N TYR A 49 0.11 9.41 -21.56
CA TYR A 49 0.04 10.69 -22.23
C TYR A 49 0.72 11.79 -21.41
N ARG A 50 1.64 12.53 -22.04
CA ARG A 50 2.29 13.72 -21.49
C ARG A 50 2.56 14.71 -22.61
N HIS A 51 2.34 16.00 -22.33
CA HIS A 51 2.58 17.07 -23.31
C HIS A 51 4.06 17.30 -23.63
N ASP A 52 4.93 17.14 -22.64
CA ASP A 52 6.35 17.40 -22.80
C ASP A 52 7.03 16.38 -23.70
N ASP A 53 7.93 16.87 -24.54
CA ASP A 53 8.75 16.03 -25.43
C ASP A 53 10.00 15.47 -24.72
N ALA A 54 10.48 16.15 -23.67
CA ALA A 54 11.67 15.74 -22.94
C ALA A 54 11.43 14.40 -22.22
N HIS A 55 12.32 13.43 -22.46
CA HIS A 55 12.23 12.07 -21.91
C HIS A 55 10.89 11.35 -22.18
N ASN A 56 10.24 11.65 -23.30
CA ASN A 56 8.99 11.06 -23.74
C ASN A 56 9.23 10.18 -24.96
N ALA A 57 9.40 8.88 -24.74
CA ALA A 57 9.70 7.93 -25.80
C ALA A 57 8.56 7.81 -26.85
N ILE A 58 7.30 7.97 -26.43
CA ILE A 58 6.14 7.93 -27.32
C ILE A 58 6.16 9.12 -28.29
N ARG A 59 6.46 10.32 -27.75
CA ARG A 59 6.56 11.54 -28.57
C ARG A 59 7.78 11.54 -29.49
N ALA A 60 8.84 10.86 -29.11
CA ALA A 60 10.05 10.73 -29.92
C ALA A 60 9.95 9.64 -31.00
N ALA A 61 8.98 8.73 -30.90
CA ALA A 61 8.78 7.65 -31.84
C ALA A 61 7.88 8.09 -33.02
N GLU A 62 8.04 7.44 -34.16
CA GLU A 62 7.10 7.55 -35.28
C GLU A 62 5.89 6.63 -35.00
N THR A 63 4.74 7.22 -34.74
CA THR A 63 3.50 6.49 -34.37
C THR A 63 2.34 6.78 -35.31
N PRO A 64 2.52 6.59 -36.66
CA PRO A 64 1.57 7.09 -37.65
C PRO A 64 0.15 6.51 -37.50
N VAL A 65 0.02 5.27 -37.00
CA VAL A 65 -1.28 4.64 -36.76
C VAL A 65 -1.98 5.27 -35.57
N MET A 66 -1.27 5.46 -34.46
CA MET A 66 -1.82 6.10 -33.25
C MET A 66 -2.16 7.55 -33.52
N ASP A 67 -1.33 8.26 -34.26
CA ASP A 67 -1.58 9.65 -34.64
C ASP A 67 -2.84 9.77 -35.49
N ALA A 68 -3.01 8.88 -36.48
CA ALA A 68 -4.21 8.83 -37.31
C ALA A 68 -5.47 8.51 -36.50
N LEU A 69 -5.40 7.55 -35.55
CA LEU A 69 -6.51 7.21 -34.68
C LEU A 69 -6.88 8.38 -33.77
N TRP A 70 -5.88 9.04 -33.19
CA TRP A 70 -6.07 10.20 -32.30
C TRP A 70 -6.76 11.36 -33.02
N HIS A 71 -6.43 11.61 -34.29
CA HIS A 71 -7.05 12.68 -35.09
C HIS A 71 -8.45 12.33 -35.61
N ALA A 72 -8.67 11.06 -35.99
CA ALA A 72 -9.87 10.66 -36.71
C ALA A 72 -11.03 10.20 -35.83
N TYR A 73 -10.75 9.78 -34.57
CA TYR A 73 -11.76 9.15 -33.72
C TYR A 73 -11.92 9.88 -32.38
N PRO A 74 -13.09 9.76 -31.73
CA PRO A 74 -13.30 10.28 -30.39
C PRO A 74 -12.31 9.68 -29.39
N HIS A 75 -11.70 10.51 -28.56
CA HIS A 75 -10.76 10.10 -27.54
C HIS A 75 -10.94 10.92 -26.27
N THR A 76 -10.47 10.39 -25.15
CA THR A 76 -10.44 11.09 -23.87
C THR A 76 -9.23 10.64 -23.05
N LEU A 77 -8.87 11.44 -22.06
CA LEU A 77 -7.85 11.09 -21.09
C LEU A 77 -8.51 10.65 -19.78
N ILE A 78 -7.95 9.63 -19.17
CA ILE A 78 -8.34 9.14 -17.85
C ILE A 78 -7.15 9.20 -16.91
N GLN A 79 -7.43 9.31 -15.61
CA GLN A 79 -6.40 9.23 -14.60
C GLN A 79 -5.85 7.80 -14.52
N ALA A 80 -4.53 7.69 -14.33
CA ALA A 80 -3.83 6.41 -14.26
C ALA A 80 -3.02 6.26 -12.96
N SER A 81 -3.16 7.17 -11.98
CA SER A 81 -2.40 7.17 -10.73
C SER A 81 -3.24 7.71 -9.58
N GLY A 82 -2.78 7.52 -8.36
CA GLY A 82 -3.36 8.10 -7.15
C GLY A 82 -4.77 7.60 -6.81
N ALA A 83 -5.52 8.42 -6.08
CA ALA A 83 -6.83 8.07 -5.54
C ALA A 83 -7.86 7.72 -6.63
N ASP A 84 -7.73 8.30 -7.81
CA ASP A 84 -8.63 8.05 -8.95
C ASP A 84 -8.55 6.62 -9.48
N VAL A 85 -7.50 5.88 -9.14
CA VAL A 85 -7.33 4.46 -9.47
C VAL A 85 -7.26 3.56 -8.22
N GLY A 86 -7.55 4.11 -7.05
CA GLY A 86 -7.59 3.35 -5.80
C GLY A 86 -6.24 3.18 -5.10
N LEU A 87 -5.25 4.00 -5.48
CA LEU A 87 -3.92 4.07 -4.87
C LEU A 87 -3.80 5.29 -3.94
N PRO A 88 -2.76 5.38 -3.09
CA PRO A 88 -2.40 6.62 -2.42
C PRO A 88 -2.19 7.77 -3.40
N ASP A 89 -2.44 9.02 -2.98
CA ASP A 89 -2.48 10.21 -3.85
C ASP A 89 -1.20 10.41 -4.67
N ASP A 90 -0.04 10.14 -4.08
CA ASP A 90 1.26 10.35 -4.71
C ASP A 90 1.83 9.08 -5.38
N GLN A 91 1.06 8.00 -5.42
CA GLN A 91 1.53 6.74 -5.96
C GLN A 91 1.22 6.62 -7.46
N MET A 92 2.27 6.32 -8.23
CA MET A 92 2.15 6.01 -9.65
C MET A 92 1.32 4.74 -9.85
N GLY A 93 0.47 4.74 -10.89
CA GLY A 93 -0.30 3.58 -11.30
C GLY A 93 0.57 2.40 -11.71
N ASN A 94 -0.04 1.22 -11.69
CA ASN A 94 0.58 -0.02 -12.15
C ASN A 94 -0.43 -0.88 -12.93
N SER A 95 0.09 -1.88 -13.63
CA SER A 95 -0.70 -2.76 -14.49
C SER A 95 -1.78 -3.52 -13.71
N GLU A 96 -1.47 -4.03 -12.52
CA GLU A 96 -2.42 -4.81 -11.72
C GLU A 96 -3.67 -3.99 -11.38
N VAL A 97 -3.46 -2.80 -10.82
CA VAL A 97 -4.54 -1.89 -10.43
C VAL A 97 -5.36 -1.43 -11.64
N GLY A 98 -4.70 -1.12 -12.76
CA GLY A 98 -5.35 -0.72 -13.99
C GLY A 98 -6.26 -1.81 -14.54
N HIS A 99 -5.76 -3.03 -14.65
CA HIS A 99 -6.54 -4.18 -15.15
C HIS A 99 -7.67 -4.57 -14.21
N LEU A 100 -7.45 -4.54 -12.89
CA LEU A 100 -8.52 -4.78 -11.90
C LEU A 100 -9.64 -3.75 -12.04
N THR A 101 -9.31 -2.47 -12.18
CA THR A 101 -10.29 -1.38 -12.32
C THR A 101 -11.08 -1.52 -13.62
N ILE A 102 -10.42 -1.81 -14.74
CA ILE A 102 -11.08 -2.08 -16.04
C ILE A 102 -12.00 -3.30 -15.93
N GLY A 103 -11.50 -4.40 -15.37
CA GLY A 103 -12.27 -5.64 -15.26
C GLY A 103 -13.47 -5.53 -14.32
N ALA A 104 -13.37 -4.75 -13.25
CA ALA A 104 -14.46 -4.53 -12.30
C ALA A 104 -15.46 -3.45 -12.74
N GLY A 105 -15.11 -2.63 -13.72
CA GLY A 105 -15.91 -1.46 -14.12
C GLY A 105 -16.07 -0.39 -13.04
N ARG A 106 -15.20 -0.40 -12.03
CA ARG A 106 -15.20 0.54 -10.91
C ARG A 106 -13.82 0.64 -10.28
N ILE A 107 -13.55 1.74 -9.58
CA ILE A 107 -12.31 1.89 -8.80
C ILE A 107 -12.30 0.88 -7.66
N ILE A 108 -11.22 0.08 -7.58
CA ILE A 108 -10.96 -0.85 -6.48
C ILE A 108 -9.86 -0.23 -5.62
N ARG A 109 -10.22 0.18 -4.40
CA ARG A 109 -9.23 0.68 -3.44
C ARG A 109 -8.33 -0.46 -2.99
N GLN A 110 -7.02 -0.24 -3.06
CA GLN A 110 -6.02 -1.18 -2.57
C GLN A 110 -6.10 -1.34 -1.04
N GLU A 111 -5.65 -2.48 -0.53
CA GLU A 111 -5.69 -2.76 0.91
C GLU A 111 -4.98 -1.68 1.72
N LEU A 112 -3.83 -1.19 1.26
CA LEU A 112 -3.11 -0.09 1.89
C LEU A 112 -4.02 1.13 2.10
N VAL A 113 -4.74 1.54 1.06
CA VAL A 113 -5.64 2.71 1.10
C VAL A 113 -6.81 2.45 2.06
N ARG A 114 -7.38 1.24 2.02
CA ARG A 114 -8.50 0.85 2.91
C ARG A 114 -8.09 0.87 4.37
N ILE A 115 -6.92 0.30 4.69
CA ILE A 115 -6.39 0.27 6.07
C ILE A 115 -6.03 1.68 6.52
N THR A 116 -5.35 2.47 5.68
CA THR A 116 -5.03 3.86 5.97
C THR A 116 -6.29 4.67 6.28
N GLN A 117 -7.35 4.49 5.49
CA GLN A 117 -8.62 5.15 5.73
C GLN A 117 -9.22 4.73 7.09
N ALA A 118 -9.25 3.43 7.38
CA ALA A 118 -9.78 2.91 8.63
C ALA A 118 -9.00 3.40 9.87
N VAL A 119 -7.69 3.61 9.73
CA VAL A 119 -6.85 4.22 10.78
C VAL A 119 -7.18 5.70 10.96
N ARG A 120 -7.40 6.43 9.86
CA ARG A 120 -7.66 7.88 9.88
C ARG A 120 -9.06 8.23 10.39
N ASP A 121 -10.08 7.51 9.96
CA ASP A 121 -11.48 7.76 10.35
C ASP A 121 -11.88 7.04 11.64
N GLY A 122 -10.99 6.20 12.20
CA GLY A 122 -11.21 5.49 13.44
C GLY A 122 -12.02 4.19 13.31
N SER A 123 -12.50 3.84 12.10
CA SER A 123 -13.29 2.62 11.89
C SER A 123 -12.50 1.32 12.11
N LEU A 124 -11.16 1.42 12.21
CA LEU A 124 -10.32 0.30 12.67
C LEU A 124 -10.77 -0.23 14.03
N ASN A 125 -11.25 0.66 14.92
CA ASN A 125 -11.73 0.29 16.26
C ASN A 125 -13.01 -0.55 16.25
N ASP A 126 -13.76 -0.50 15.15
CA ASP A 126 -15.01 -1.25 14.98
C ASP A 126 -14.80 -2.62 14.31
N ASN A 127 -13.54 -2.95 13.97
CA ASN A 127 -13.23 -4.22 13.32
C ASN A 127 -13.53 -5.40 14.25
N PRO A 128 -14.48 -6.29 13.89
CA PRO A 128 -14.94 -7.36 14.78
C PRO A 128 -13.85 -8.40 15.07
N GLU A 129 -12.96 -8.68 14.11
CA GLU A 129 -11.89 -9.67 14.29
C GLU A 129 -10.81 -9.16 15.25
N LEU A 130 -10.43 -7.89 15.12
CA LEU A 130 -9.51 -7.25 16.06
C LEU A 130 -10.12 -7.20 17.46
N ASN A 131 -11.39 -6.86 17.58
CA ASN A 131 -12.07 -6.79 18.86
C ASN A 131 -12.19 -8.17 19.53
N ALA A 132 -12.52 -9.21 18.76
CA ALA A 132 -12.54 -10.58 19.26
C ALA A 132 -11.13 -11.06 19.68
N LEU A 133 -10.07 -10.62 18.97
CA LEU A 133 -8.69 -10.89 19.38
C LEU A 133 -8.39 -10.22 20.72
N ALA A 134 -8.71 -8.94 20.88
CA ALA A 134 -8.49 -8.22 22.14
C ALA A 134 -9.19 -8.89 23.32
N ASP A 135 -10.44 -9.31 23.14
CA ASP A 135 -11.22 -9.98 24.17
C ASP A 135 -10.56 -11.31 24.60
N ARG A 136 -10.04 -12.09 23.66
CA ARG A 136 -9.28 -13.34 23.95
C ARG A 136 -7.99 -13.04 24.71
N LEU A 137 -7.21 -12.03 24.30
CA LEU A 137 -5.95 -11.67 24.96
C LEU A 137 -6.20 -11.18 26.39
N LEU A 138 -7.23 -10.37 26.60
CA LEU A 138 -7.62 -9.89 27.94
C LEU A 138 -8.07 -11.06 28.85
N ALA A 139 -8.84 -12.00 28.31
CA ALA A 139 -9.31 -13.17 29.06
C ALA A 139 -8.18 -14.13 29.44
N SER A 140 -7.17 -14.29 28.57
CA SER A 140 -6.03 -15.19 28.79
C SER A 140 -4.86 -14.51 29.52
N GLY A 141 -4.82 -13.18 29.57
CA GLY A 141 -3.68 -12.43 30.11
C GLY A 141 -2.40 -12.58 29.29
N THR A 142 -2.52 -12.83 27.97
CA THR A 142 -1.40 -13.05 27.06
C THR A 142 -1.03 -11.78 26.28
N THR A 143 0.17 -11.76 25.73
CA THR A 143 0.77 -10.63 25.02
C THR A 143 0.21 -10.48 23.61
N LEU A 144 -0.02 -9.24 23.17
CA LEU A 144 -0.23 -8.91 21.75
C LEU A 144 1.12 -8.73 21.07
N HIS A 145 1.35 -9.44 19.98
CA HIS A 145 2.52 -9.28 19.13
C HIS A 145 2.15 -8.59 17.83
N LEU A 146 2.76 -7.45 17.55
CA LEU A 146 2.66 -6.71 16.30
C LEU A 146 3.96 -6.85 15.52
N ILE A 147 3.90 -7.45 14.33
CA ILE A 147 5.06 -7.68 13.48
C ILE A 147 4.82 -7.06 12.10
N GLY A 148 5.82 -6.36 11.57
CA GLY A 148 5.72 -5.79 10.22
C GLY A 148 6.93 -5.00 9.79
N LEU A 149 6.97 -4.68 8.50
CA LEU A 149 7.95 -3.78 7.91
C LEU A 149 7.64 -2.35 8.36
N CYS A 150 8.57 -1.72 9.06
CA CYS A 150 8.38 -0.41 9.67
C CYS A 150 9.01 0.69 8.81
N SER A 151 8.28 1.13 7.80
CA SER A 151 8.63 2.25 6.94
C SER A 151 7.38 2.94 6.39
N ASP A 152 7.55 4.02 5.66
CA ASP A 152 6.51 4.75 4.91
C ASP A 152 6.44 4.35 3.43
N GLY A 153 7.22 3.36 3.01
CA GLY A 153 7.30 2.94 1.61
C GLY A 153 5.97 2.45 1.01
N GLY A 154 5.03 1.99 1.84
CA GLY A 154 3.66 1.68 1.41
C GLY A 154 3.52 0.50 0.44
N VAL A 155 4.56 -0.33 0.29
CA VAL A 155 4.53 -1.49 -0.62
C VAL A 155 4.00 -2.74 0.11
N HIS A 156 4.53 -3.03 1.30
CA HIS A 156 4.15 -4.20 2.10
C HIS A 156 3.38 -3.83 3.36
N SER A 157 3.59 -2.63 3.88
CA SER A 157 2.97 -2.08 5.07
C SER A 157 3.17 -0.56 5.09
N HIS A 158 2.60 0.10 6.09
CA HIS A 158 2.86 1.51 6.34
C HIS A 158 2.96 1.74 7.85
N ILE A 159 3.95 2.52 8.27
CA ILE A 159 4.25 2.77 9.69
C ILE A 159 3.06 3.39 10.45
N ASP A 160 2.21 4.18 9.77
CA ASP A 160 1.00 4.75 10.39
C ASP A 160 -0.02 3.68 10.79
N HIS A 161 -0.02 2.52 10.13
CA HIS A 161 -0.89 1.40 10.49
C HIS A 161 -0.50 0.82 11.83
N LEU A 162 0.81 0.71 12.12
CA LEU A 162 1.31 0.32 13.44
C LEU A 162 0.83 1.29 14.52
N GLY A 163 0.95 2.60 14.27
CA GLY A 163 0.43 3.63 15.18
C GLY A 163 -1.09 3.49 15.40
N GLY A 164 -1.84 3.14 14.37
CA GLY A 164 -3.27 2.83 14.45
C GLY A 164 -3.55 1.64 15.36
N LEU A 165 -2.81 0.55 15.20
CA LEU A 165 -2.95 -0.67 16.00
C LEU A 165 -2.55 -0.44 17.47
N LEU A 166 -1.54 0.36 17.74
CA LEU A 166 -1.15 0.74 19.12
C LEU A 166 -2.26 1.54 19.81
N ARG A 167 -2.85 2.52 19.13
CA ARG A 167 -4.00 3.27 19.66
C ARG A 167 -5.21 2.37 19.90
N TRP A 168 -5.52 1.46 18.97
CA TRP A 168 -6.56 0.45 19.15
C TRP A 168 -6.28 -0.44 20.37
N ALA A 169 -5.07 -0.96 20.52
CA ALA A 169 -4.68 -1.80 21.65
C ALA A 169 -4.86 -1.07 23.01
N GLN A 170 -4.45 0.20 23.06
CA GLN A 170 -4.65 1.05 24.23
C GLN A 170 -6.14 1.26 24.52
N ALA A 171 -6.94 1.60 23.51
CA ALA A 171 -8.38 1.80 23.66
C ALA A 171 -9.12 0.53 24.13
N ARG A 172 -8.61 -0.66 23.76
CA ARG A 172 -9.12 -1.96 24.21
C ARG A 172 -8.60 -2.37 25.61
N GLY A 173 -7.69 -1.60 26.19
CA GLY A 173 -7.14 -1.87 27.53
C GLY A 173 -6.05 -2.95 27.57
N LEU A 174 -5.48 -3.32 26.42
CA LEU A 174 -4.33 -4.22 26.32
C LEU A 174 -3.10 -3.52 26.93
N LYS A 175 -2.41 -4.17 27.84
CA LYS A 175 -1.26 -3.60 28.56
C LYS A 175 0.07 -4.17 28.11
N ASP A 176 0.08 -5.41 27.64
CA ASP A 176 1.28 -6.10 27.19
C ASP A 176 1.27 -6.24 25.66
N VAL A 177 2.03 -5.36 25.01
CA VAL A 177 2.13 -5.28 23.55
C VAL A 177 3.58 -5.27 23.13
N CYS A 178 3.98 -6.24 22.33
CA CYS A 178 5.32 -6.38 21.75
C CYS A 178 5.30 -5.95 20.28
N VAL A 179 6.21 -5.06 19.91
CA VAL A 179 6.42 -4.64 18.54
C VAL A 179 7.70 -5.29 18.00
N HIS A 180 7.56 -6.06 16.94
CA HIS A 180 8.66 -6.69 16.23
C HIS A 180 8.94 -5.88 14.96
N VAL A 181 9.98 -5.07 15.00
CA VAL A 181 10.33 -4.13 13.93
C VAL A 181 11.13 -4.86 12.87
N ILE A 182 10.61 -4.89 11.63
CA ILE A 182 11.38 -5.27 10.46
C ILE A 182 11.81 -3.97 9.75
N THR A 183 13.12 -3.74 9.60
CA THR A 183 13.63 -2.54 8.94
C THR A 183 13.66 -2.72 7.43
N ASP A 184 13.44 -1.62 6.69
CA ASP A 184 13.33 -1.60 5.24
C ASP A 184 14.70 -1.40 4.56
N GLY A 185 14.94 -0.31 3.89
CA GLY A 185 16.16 -0.01 3.12
C GLY A 185 16.13 -0.51 1.68
N ARG A 186 14.95 -0.93 1.18
CA ARG A 186 14.71 -1.32 -0.22
C ARG A 186 13.60 -0.49 -0.86
N ASP A 187 12.45 -0.39 -0.21
CA ASP A 187 11.33 0.44 -0.66
C ASP A 187 11.50 1.89 -0.14
N THR A 188 12.45 2.10 0.75
CA THR A 188 12.92 3.37 1.29
C THR A 188 14.45 3.45 1.21
N PRO A 189 15.08 4.62 1.41
CA PRO A 189 16.55 4.76 1.39
C PRO A 189 17.27 3.80 2.34
N THR A 190 18.43 3.29 1.92
CA THR A 190 19.12 2.16 2.56
C THR A 190 19.49 2.37 4.03
N GLN A 191 19.69 3.56 4.51
CA GLN A 191 20.06 3.87 5.90
C GLN A 191 18.98 4.69 6.62
N SER A 192 17.72 4.56 6.21
CA SER A 192 16.60 5.33 6.79
C SER A 192 16.00 4.72 8.06
N ALA A 193 16.39 3.51 8.45
CA ALA A 193 15.81 2.81 9.60
C ALA A 193 15.87 3.58 10.94
N PRO A 194 16.91 4.35 11.29
CA PRO A 194 16.91 5.12 12.54
C PRO A 194 15.74 6.09 12.66
N GLY A 195 15.37 6.78 11.56
CA GLY A 195 14.21 7.67 11.54
C GLY A 195 12.89 6.93 11.76
N PHE A 196 12.72 5.78 11.14
CA PHE A 196 11.51 4.97 11.32
C PHE A 196 11.43 4.34 12.71
N VAL A 197 12.53 3.85 13.27
CA VAL A 197 12.56 3.33 14.63
C VAL A 197 12.22 4.44 15.63
N SER A 198 12.75 5.65 15.46
CA SER A 198 12.36 6.81 16.26
C SER A 198 10.86 7.10 16.17
N THR A 199 10.27 6.99 14.97
CA THR A 199 8.82 7.15 14.77
C THR A 199 8.02 6.06 15.53
N VAL A 200 8.48 4.80 15.50
CA VAL A 200 7.86 3.71 16.29
C VAL A 200 7.92 3.99 17.79
N GLU A 201 9.07 4.44 18.30
CA GLU A 201 9.24 4.82 19.70
C GLU A 201 8.28 5.97 20.11
N GLN A 202 8.13 6.98 19.26
CA GLN A 202 7.18 8.07 19.44
C GLN A 202 5.74 7.60 19.45
N GLN A 203 5.36 6.69 18.54
CA GLN A 203 4.01 6.11 18.48
C GLN A 203 3.71 5.27 19.72
N ILE A 204 4.66 4.49 20.22
CA ILE A 204 4.54 3.73 21.47
C ILE A 204 4.34 4.68 22.65
N ALA A 205 5.17 5.72 22.74
CA ALA A 205 5.06 6.72 23.81
C ALA A 205 3.72 7.47 23.77
N ALA A 206 3.26 7.86 22.58
CA ALA A 206 1.99 8.55 22.40
C ALA A 206 0.78 7.65 22.71
N ALA A 207 0.85 6.37 22.40
CA ALA A 207 -0.20 5.40 22.73
C ALA A 207 -0.17 5.00 24.22
N GLY A 208 0.96 5.17 24.90
CA GLY A 208 1.14 4.75 26.31
C GLY A 208 1.12 3.23 26.51
N VAL A 209 1.29 2.47 25.42
CA VAL A 209 1.33 1.00 25.44
C VAL A 209 2.27 0.48 24.37
N GLY A 210 2.94 -0.64 24.65
CA GLY A 210 3.84 -1.31 23.74
C GLY A 210 5.32 -1.10 24.08
N ARG A 211 6.16 -1.96 23.52
CA ARG A 211 7.62 -1.88 23.52
C ARG A 211 8.17 -2.51 22.27
N ILE A 212 9.30 -2.02 21.76
CA ILE A 212 10.06 -2.72 20.73
C ILE A 212 10.69 -3.95 21.40
N SER A 213 10.34 -5.12 20.91
CA SER A 213 10.82 -6.40 21.45
C SER A 213 11.92 -7.01 20.59
N THR A 214 11.86 -6.84 19.29
CA THR A 214 12.91 -7.30 18.36
C THR A 214 13.12 -6.30 17.22
N LEU A 215 14.34 -6.30 16.69
CA LEU A 215 14.74 -5.51 15.53
C LEU A 215 15.45 -6.41 14.52
N CYS A 216 14.96 -6.48 13.30
CA CYS A 216 15.49 -7.34 12.25
C CYS A 216 15.43 -6.65 10.89
N GLY A 217 16.45 -6.80 10.07
CA GLY A 217 16.42 -6.32 8.69
C GLY A 217 15.55 -7.19 7.78
N ARG A 218 14.87 -6.59 6.81
CA ARG A 218 14.06 -7.33 5.81
C ARG A 218 14.86 -8.36 5.02
N TYR A 219 16.16 -8.19 4.90
CA TYR A 219 17.06 -9.15 4.27
C TYR A 219 16.97 -10.54 4.89
N TRP A 220 16.69 -10.60 6.21
CA TRP A 220 16.52 -11.83 6.97
C TRP A 220 15.05 -12.23 7.05
N ALA A 221 14.17 -11.30 7.43
CA ALA A 221 12.78 -11.58 7.74
C ALA A 221 11.88 -11.72 6.50
N MET A 222 12.30 -11.20 5.34
CA MET A 222 11.51 -11.18 4.12
C MET A 222 12.26 -11.82 2.94
N ASP A 223 13.08 -12.86 3.23
CA ASP A 223 13.75 -13.62 2.16
C ASP A 223 12.72 -14.28 1.25
N ARG A 224 12.93 -14.16 -0.06
CA ARG A 224 12.14 -14.81 -1.11
C ARG A 224 13.00 -15.55 -2.14
N ASP A 225 14.28 -15.77 -1.79
CA ASP A 225 15.26 -16.44 -2.64
C ASP A 225 15.53 -17.89 -2.18
N ASN A 226 14.66 -18.42 -1.28
CA ASN A 226 14.79 -19.75 -0.66
C ASN A 226 16.10 -19.91 0.14
N ARG A 227 16.59 -18.81 0.71
CA ARG A 227 17.76 -18.81 1.59
C ARG A 227 17.32 -19.09 3.03
N TRP A 228 17.13 -20.36 3.32
CA TRP A 228 16.61 -20.82 4.61
C TRP A 228 17.49 -20.43 5.79
N ASP A 229 18.80 -20.28 5.56
CA ASP A 229 19.76 -19.76 6.54
C ASP A 229 19.44 -18.32 6.98
N ARG A 230 18.83 -17.53 6.12
CA ARG A 230 18.34 -16.17 6.47
C ARG A 230 17.03 -16.24 7.22
N THR A 231 16.08 -16.99 6.69
CA THR A 231 14.74 -17.14 7.30
C THR A 231 14.86 -17.71 8.72
N GLU A 232 15.75 -18.68 8.95
CA GLU A 232 15.97 -19.29 10.26
C GLU A 232 16.42 -18.26 11.30
N LYS A 233 17.29 -17.33 10.94
CA LYS A 233 17.74 -16.28 11.88
C LYS A 233 16.60 -15.39 12.34
N ALA A 234 15.74 -14.95 11.39
CA ALA A 234 14.56 -14.16 11.72
C ALA A 234 13.54 -14.97 12.54
N TYR A 235 13.32 -16.24 12.15
CA TYR A 235 12.43 -17.13 12.88
C TYR A 235 12.88 -17.32 14.33
N ARG A 236 14.15 -17.62 14.58
CA ARG A 236 14.71 -17.76 15.93
C ARG A 236 14.59 -16.49 16.73
N LEU A 237 14.86 -15.33 16.13
CA LEU A 237 14.70 -14.03 16.79
C LEU A 237 13.27 -13.81 17.31
N PHE A 238 12.25 -14.26 16.55
CA PHE A 238 10.85 -14.05 16.93
C PHE A 238 10.28 -15.13 17.86
N THR A 239 10.87 -16.32 17.92
CA THR A 239 10.29 -17.49 18.59
C THR A 239 11.11 -18.03 19.74
N GLU A 240 12.40 -17.70 19.82
CA GLU A 240 13.30 -18.22 20.86
C GLU A 240 13.57 -17.12 21.91
N GLU A 241 13.74 -17.56 23.16
CA GLU A 241 14.28 -16.71 24.21
C GLU A 241 15.77 -16.49 23.92
N GLY A 242 16.15 -15.23 23.71
CA GLY A 242 17.55 -14.84 23.45
C GLY A 242 18.05 -13.87 24.52
N GLU A 243 19.35 -13.58 24.46
CA GLU A 243 19.93 -12.52 25.27
C GLU A 243 19.31 -11.17 24.88
N VAL A 244 18.82 -10.46 25.88
CA VAL A 244 18.32 -9.09 25.69
C VAL A 244 19.52 -8.18 25.49
N SER A 245 19.59 -7.50 24.36
CA SER A 245 20.62 -6.49 24.13
C SER A 245 20.53 -5.38 25.18
N PRO A 246 21.64 -4.98 25.81
CA PRO A 246 21.67 -3.83 26.69
C PRO A 246 21.56 -2.49 25.95
N LEU A 247 21.68 -2.53 24.61
CA LEU A 247 21.65 -1.35 23.75
C LEU A 247 20.21 -0.93 23.43
N SER A 248 20.00 0.35 23.26
CA SER A 248 18.74 0.86 22.71
C SER A 248 18.59 0.46 21.23
N PRO A 249 17.36 0.43 20.68
CA PRO A 249 17.15 0.16 19.27
C PRO A 249 17.98 1.05 18.33
N GLN A 250 18.18 2.31 18.69
CA GLN A 250 19.01 3.25 17.92
C GLN A 250 20.49 2.86 17.96
N GLN A 251 21.02 2.50 19.12
CA GLN A 251 22.40 2.04 19.24
C GLN A 251 22.68 0.75 18.47
N VAL A 252 21.71 -0.18 18.46
CA VAL A 252 21.80 -1.41 17.64
C VAL A 252 21.91 -1.06 16.14
N LEU A 253 21.16 -0.06 15.67
CA LEU A 253 21.24 0.38 14.28
C LEU A 253 22.57 1.09 13.98
N GLU A 254 23.05 1.93 14.87
CA GLU A 254 24.34 2.61 14.73
C GLU A 254 25.49 1.59 14.60
N GLU A 255 25.50 0.57 15.46
CA GLU A 255 26.50 -0.52 15.36
C GLU A 255 26.35 -1.34 14.08
N ALA A 256 25.13 -1.58 13.61
CA ALA A 256 24.91 -2.33 12.38
C ALA A 256 25.29 -1.56 11.11
N TYR A 257 25.38 -0.23 11.16
CA TYR A 257 25.76 0.61 10.03
C TYR A 257 27.25 1.04 10.04
N ALA A 258 27.96 0.81 11.15
CA ALA A 258 29.38 1.09 11.29
C ALA A 258 30.26 0.08 10.53
#